data_9835f7313b48a2fa8109a6c45ccd3308
#
_entry.id   9835f7313b48a2fa8109a6c45ccd3308
#
_cell.length_a   1.000
_cell.length_b   1.000
_cell.length_c   1.000
_cell.angle_alpha   90.00
_cell.angle_beta   90.00
_cell.angle_gamma   90.00
#
_symmetry.space_group_name_H-M   'P 1'
#
loop_
_entity.id
_entity.type
_entity.pdbx_description
1 polymer ?
#
loop_
_entity_poly.entity_id
_entity_poly.type
_entity_poly.pdbx_seq_one_letter_code
_entity_poly.pdbx_strand_id
1 'polypeptide(L)'
;MKPFDIIMFNMSNYSEWEGGVSNRNYHVLKQLLGRPEVGKILAIDYLPLSPKRALRMYKEDLVLNLHEGKVLKRTLTSKLTKMSDKLYVYSDINFFFRPKHTMAKIKKVCLQLNFGDAVLWSFFPFVAPYWHNLGQKLTVFDAVDNWLLHSSYARQKARLQTAYDNIKKSADIIFAVSQNLQNFFDNQPNVYWIPNGVDLVHYNKSFPLVNRDIADISRPIIGYIGVMQERVDFELLRYLAEKNPDKSMVLVGPVWSELDQAKLSLEKLSNVHFLGYKSYAEAPMYIQQFDLGIVPHKTSGHSASTNPMKVYEYLACGKPVVSTENVGLDNFSEVIAVAKDYEDFDKLVNKQLSDDDADHRVARQEFVKKYSWFNTVKKMLDIIITKFD
;
A
#
# COMPACT_ATOMS: atom_id res chain seq x y z
N MET A 1 23.78 -1.62 -20.04
CA MET A 1 23.99 -1.13 -18.66
C MET A 1 24.35 -2.28 -17.75
N LYS A 2 25.31 -2.12 -16.81
CA LYS A 2 25.46 -3.08 -15.70
C LYS A 2 24.27 -3.00 -14.78
N PRO A 3 23.80 -4.12 -14.20
CA PRO A 3 22.78 -4.08 -13.18
C PRO A 3 23.20 -3.20 -12.01
N PHE A 4 22.29 -2.34 -11.51
CA PHE A 4 22.52 -1.53 -10.32
C PHE A 4 21.92 -2.17 -9.08
N ASP A 5 22.54 -1.93 -7.93
CA ASP A 5 22.03 -2.43 -6.66
C ASP A 5 21.01 -1.45 -6.05
N ILE A 6 20.16 -1.91 -5.14
CA ILE A 6 19.14 -1.08 -4.51
C ILE A 6 19.27 -1.16 -2.99
N ILE A 7 19.33 0.01 -2.33
CA ILE A 7 19.18 0.16 -0.88
C ILE A 7 17.74 0.65 -0.65
N MET A 8 16.85 -0.21 -0.19
CA MET A 8 15.43 0.09 -0.06
C MET A 8 15.04 0.28 1.40
N PHE A 9 14.56 1.48 1.76
CA PHE A 9 13.96 1.73 3.08
C PHE A 9 12.47 1.46 3.03
N ASN A 10 12.05 0.42 3.74
CA ASN A 10 10.68 -0.05 3.74
C ASN A 10 9.76 0.79 4.65
N MET A 11 8.48 0.85 4.30
CA MET A 11 7.42 1.38 5.15
C MET A 11 6.78 0.33 6.07
N SER A 12 7.15 -0.94 5.90
CA SER A 12 6.68 -2.12 6.66
C SER A 12 7.85 -3.03 6.96
N ASN A 13 7.67 -3.96 7.91
CA ASN A 13 8.64 -5.03 8.12
C ASN A 13 8.45 -6.13 7.07
N TYR A 14 9.52 -6.81 6.73
CA TYR A 14 9.46 -7.95 5.81
C TYR A 14 8.60 -9.09 6.37
N SER A 15 8.64 -9.31 7.69
CA SER A 15 7.77 -10.28 8.38
C SER A 15 6.27 -9.96 8.25
N GLU A 16 5.88 -8.69 8.16
CA GLU A 16 4.48 -8.32 7.91
C GLU A 16 4.03 -8.79 6.52
N TRP A 17 4.92 -8.74 5.52
CA TRP A 17 4.64 -9.24 4.16
C TRP A 17 4.54 -10.77 4.11
N GLU A 18 5.42 -11.48 4.82
CA GLU A 18 5.33 -12.94 4.97
C GLU A 18 4.02 -13.34 5.69
N GLY A 19 3.55 -12.49 6.61
CA GLY A 19 2.25 -12.62 7.27
C GLY A 19 1.03 -12.25 6.41
N GLY A 20 1.22 -11.95 5.11
CA GLY A 20 0.14 -11.70 4.15
C GLY A 20 -0.29 -10.24 4.03
N VAL A 21 0.44 -9.29 4.62
CA VAL A 21 0.23 -7.86 4.36
C VAL A 21 0.78 -7.52 2.98
N SER A 22 -0.03 -6.90 2.13
CA SER A 22 0.42 -6.38 0.83
C SER A 22 0.23 -4.87 0.77
N ASN A 23 1.23 -4.18 0.26
CA ASN A 23 1.19 -2.75 0.01
C ASN A 23 2.07 -2.41 -1.20
N ARG A 24 2.09 -1.14 -1.62
CA ARG A 24 2.92 -0.69 -2.74
C ARG A 24 4.39 -1.12 -2.63
N ASN A 25 4.99 -0.96 -1.45
CA ASN A 25 6.40 -1.32 -1.22
C ASN A 25 6.64 -2.83 -1.47
N TYR A 26 5.75 -3.69 -0.98
CA TYR A 26 5.81 -5.14 -1.24
C TYR A 26 5.76 -5.45 -2.74
N HIS A 27 4.81 -4.88 -3.47
CA HIS A 27 4.64 -5.15 -4.90
C HIS A 27 5.81 -4.60 -5.73
N VAL A 28 6.31 -3.40 -5.40
CA VAL A 28 7.49 -2.83 -6.05
C VAL A 28 8.70 -3.74 -5.84
N LEU A 29 8.99 -4.15 -4.60
CA LEU A 29 10.08 -5.08 -4.30
C LEU A 29 9.94 -6.39 -5.09
N LYS A 30 8.76 -7.01 -5.07
CA LYS A 30 8.47 -8.26 -5.78
C LYS A 30 8.78 -8.15 -7.28
N GLN A 31 8.39 -7.05 -7.91
CA GLN A 31 8.65 -6.82 -9.33
C GLN A 31 10.13 -6.54 -9.62
N LEU A 32 10.81 -5.79 -8.78
CA LEU A 32 12.25 -5.47 -8.92
C LEU A 32 13.13 -6.73 -8.89
N LEU A 33 12.77 -7.72 -8.07
CA LEU A 33 13.52 -9.00 -7.99
C LEU A 33 13.55 -9.76 -9.33
N GLY A 34 12.52 -9.62 -10.16
CA GLY A 34 12.44 -10.24 -11.49
C GLY A 34 13.12 -9.45 -12.61
N ARG A 35 13.70 -8.26 -12.33
CA ARG A 35 14.26 -7.39 -13.37
C ARG A 35 15.75 -7.66 -13.60
N PRO A 36 16.18 -7.78 -14.87
CA PRO A 36 17.59 -7.98 -15.21
C PRO A 36 18.46 -6.74 -14.91
N GLU A 37 17.88 -5.54 -14.96
CA GLU A 37 18.54 -4.27 -14.68
C GLU A 37 18.88 -4.09 -13.19
N VAL A 38 18.25 -4.90 -12.32
CA VAL A 38 18.42 -4.85 -10.88
C VAL A 38 19.38 -5.95 -10.42
N GLY A 39 20.43 -5.55 -9.73
CA GLY A 39 21.38 -6.44 -9.07
C GLY A 39 20.87 -6.92 -7.71
N LYS A 40 21.59 -6.61 -6.64
CA LYS A 40 21.19 -6.95 -5.27
C LYS A 40 20.25 -5.89 -4.71
N ILE A 41 19.34 -6.32 -3.85
CA ILE A 41 18.45 -5.46 -3.08
C ILE A 41 18.72 -5.67 -1.59
N LEU A 42 19.08 -4.61 -0.89
CA LEU A 42 19.12 -4.57 0.57
C LEU A 42 17.85 -3.89 1.07
N ALA A 43 16.85 -4.68 1.46
CA ALA A 43 15.62 -4.21 2.04
C ALA A 43 15.84 -3.93 3.53
N ILE A 44 15.69 -2.66 3.92
CA ILE A 44 15.81 -2.21 5.31
C ILE A 44 14.41 -2.22 5.91
N ASP A 45 14.20 -3.00 6.94
CA ASP A 45 12.93 -3.03 7.67
C ASP A 45 12.58 -1.66 8.24
N TYR A 46 11.28 -1.47 8.50
CA TYR A 46 10.78 -0.24 9.10
C TYR A 46 11.57 0.13 10.37
N LEU A 47 12.08 1.34 10.42
CA LEU A 47 12.82 1.82 11.60
C LEU A 47 11.85 2.28 12.69
N PRO A 48 11.88 1.67 13.91
CA PRO A 48 10.90 1.98 14.94
C PRO A 48 11.01 3.43 15.42
N LEU A 49 9.87 4.12 15.45
CA LEU A 49 9.76 5.51 15.92
C LEU A 49 9.38 5.62 17.41
N SER A 50 9.10 4.49 18.06
CA SER A 50 8.74 4.43 19.46
C SER A 50 9.32 3.19 20.15
N PRO A 51 9.63 3.25 21.47
CA PRO A 51 10.11 2.11 22.24
C PRO A 51 9.14 0.91 22.22
N LYS A 52 7.83 1.16 22.27
CA LYS A 52 6.79 0.11 22.20
C LYS A 52 6.89 -0.68 20.91
N ARG A 53 7.03 0.00 19.76
CA ARG A 53 7.19 -0.65 18.46
C ARG A 53 8.54 -1.36 18.36
N ALA A 54 9.60 -0.76 18.87
CA ALA A 54 10.92 -1.39 18.91
C ALA A 54 10.91 -2.70 19.70
N LEU A 55 10.23 -2.74 20.85
CA LEU A 55 10.11 -3.95 21.66
C LEU A 55 9.34 -5.06 20.94
N ARG A 56 8.25 -4.70 20.26
CA ARG A 56 7.48 -5.64 19.43
C ARG A 56 8.35 -6.24 18.33
N MET A 57 9.00 -5.40 17.53
CA MET A 57 9.90 -5.83 16.45
C MET A 57 11.07 -6.66 16.97
N TYR A 58 11.64 -6.31 18.14
CA TYR A 58 12.68 -7.09 18.78
C TYR A 58 12.21 -8.53 19.04
N LYS A 59 11.01 -8.69 19.59
CA LYS A 59 10.42 -9.99 19.85
C LYS A 59 10.16 -10.77 18.55
N GLU A 60 9.53 -10.14 17.56
CA GLU A 60 9.14 -10.77 16.29
C GLU A 60 10.36 -11.13 15.43
N ASP A 61 11.25 -10.19 15.17
CA ASP A 61 12.33 -10.36 14.18
C ASP A 61 13.61 -10.95 14.77
N LEU A 62 13.96 -10.63 16.03
CA LEU A 62 15.19 -11.10 16.64
C LEU A 62 15.00 -12.29 17.57
N VAL A 63 13.93 -12.38 18.33
CA VAL A 63 13.72 -13.51 19.26
C VAL A 63 13.07 -14.68 18.52
N LEU A 64 11.94 -14.46 17.87
CA LEU A 64 11.16 -15.50 17.20
C LEU A 64 11.73 -15.90 15.84
N ASN A 65 12.56 -15.03 15.23
CA ASN A 65 13.21 -15.27 13.93
C ASN A 65 12.22 -15.70 12.82
N LEU A 66 11.19 -14.90 12.62
CA LEU A 66 10.07 -15.23 11.73
C LEU A 66 10.43 -15.27 10.23
N HIS A 67 11.63 -14.83 9.83
CA HIS A 67 12.07 -14.88 8.44
C HIS A 67 12.63 -16.24 8.05
N GLU A 68 12.22 -16.78 6.91
CA GLU A 68 12.67 -18.08 6.37
C GLU A 68 14.10 -18.07 5.80
N GLY A 69 14.76 -16.92 5.66
CA GLY A 69 16.05 -16.79 4.99
C GLY A 69 17.26 -17.25 5.82
N LYS A 70 18.42 -17.32 5.17
CA LYS A 70 19.71 -17.63 5.82
C LYS A 70 20.26 -16.41 6.56
N VAL A 71 20.37 -16.48 7.89
CA VAL A 71 20.99 -15.43 8.70
C VAL A 71 22.49 -15.38 8.43
N LEU A 72 22.96 -14.25 7.88
CA LEU A 72 24.38 -14.00 7.62
C LEU A 72 25.10 -13.37 8.80
N LYS A 73 24.41 -12.49 9.51
CA LYS A 73 24.94 -11.79 10.69
C LYS A 73 23.83 -11.44 11.66
N ARG A 74 24.12 -11.59 12.94
CA ARG A 74 23.21 -11.22 14.02
C ARG A 74 23.98 -10.52 15.14
N THR A 75 23.37 -9.49 15.69
CA THR A 75 23.82 -8.79 16.91
C THR A 75 22.67 -8.74 17.91
N LEU A 76 22.86 -8.08 19.05
CA LEU A 76 21.77 -7.89 20.02
C LEU A 76 20.60 -7.06 19.47
N THR A 77 20.83 -6.17 18.50
CA THR A 77 19.82 -5.22 18.01
C THR A 77 19.65 -5.26 16.50
N SER A 78 20.38 -6.08 15.78
CA SER A 78 20.27 -6.13 14.31
C SER A 78 20.49 -7.53 13.76
N LYS A 79 19.87 -7.78 12.59
CA LYS A 79 19.96 -9.03 11.87
C LYS A 79 20.08 -8.74 10.36
N LEU A 80 21.00 -9.43 9.69
CA LEU A 80 21.12 -9.46 8.25
C LEU A 80 20.78 -10.86 7.77
N THR A 81 19.75 -10.99 6.96
CA THR A 81 19.24 -12.26 6.43
C THR A 81 19.32 -12.27 4.91
N LYS A 82 19.88 -13.31 4.31
CA LYS A 82 19.82 -13.56 2.86
C LYS A 82 18.53 -14.34 2.56
N MET A 83 17.62 -13.73 1.82
CA MET A 83 16.35 -14.33 1.40
C MET A 83 16.47 -15.05 0.05
N SER A 84 17.27 -14.48 -0.86
CA SER A 84 17.58 -15.06 -2.17
C SER A 84 18.96 -14.58 -2.64
N ASP A 85 19.36 -14.96 -3.86
CA ASP A 85 20.64 -14.47 -4.42
C ASP A 85 20.64 -12.96 -4.66
N LYS A 86 19.47 -12.36 -4.88
CA LYS A 86 19.30 -10.92 -5.08
C LYS A 86 18.80 -10.18 -3.84
N LEU A 87 18.12 -10.84 -2.89
CA LEU A 87 17.43 -10.16 -1.77
C LEU A 87 18.11 -10.41 -0.42
N TYR A 88 18.41 -9.32 0.25
CA TYR A 88 18.89 -9.27 1.63
C TYR A 88 17.96 -8.39 2.45
N VAL A 89 17.59 -8.85 3.65
CA VAL A 89 16.76 -8.08 4.60
C VAL A 89 17.63 -7.69 5.78
N TYR A 90 17.61 -6.42 6.13
CA TYR A 90 18.32 -5.89 7.29
C TYR A 90 17.36 -5.26 8.27
N SER A 91 17.25 -5.89 9.44
CA SER A 91 16.48 -5.38 10.57
C SER A 91 17.42 -4.69 11.56
N ASP A 92 17.17 -3.42 11.89
CA ASP A 92 17.94 -2.65 12.88
C ASP A 92 17.00 -2.05 13.93
N ILE A 93 16.92 -2.70 15.09
CA ILE A 93 15.98 -2.36 16.14
C ILE A 93 16.65 -1.48 17.17
N ASN A 94 16.41 -0.18 17.05
CA ASN A 94 16.85 0.80 18.02
C ASN A 94 15.66 1.26 18.88
N PHE A 95 15.77 1.17 20.20
CA PHE A 95 14.75 1.65 21.14
C PHE A 95 14.59 3.19 21.08
N PHE A 96 15.63 3.88 20.61
CA PHE A 96 15.61 5.30 20.32
C PHE A 96 15.97 5.50 18.85
N PHE A 97 15.19 6.29 18.14
CA PHE A 97 15.47 6.60 16.75
C PHE A 97 16.82 7.31 16.59
N ARG A 98 17.84 6.60 16.10
CA ARG A 98 19.21 7.07 15.89
C ARG A 98 19.65 6.92 14.44
N PRO A 99 19.08 7.70 13.52
CA PRO A 99 19.24 7.47 12.08
C PRO A 99 20.71 7.55 11.61
N LYS A 100 21.52 8.48 12.14
CA LYS A 100 22.98 8.57 11.80
C LYS A 100 23.72 7.26 12.09
N HIS A 101 23.42 6.64 13.22
CA HIS A 101 24.05 5.37 13.61
C HIS A 101 23.57 4.22 12.73
N THR A 102 22.27 4.18 12.42
CA THR A 102 21.70 3.21 11.48
C THR A 102 22.30 3.34 10.09
N MET A 103 22.46 4.57 9.56
CA MET A 103 23.12 4.79 8.25
C MET A 103 24.55 4.24 8.24
N ALA A 104 25.33 4.46 9.30
CA ALA A 104 26.68 3.93 9.39
C ALA A 104 26.73 2.39 9.40
N LYS A 105 25.76 1.74 10.06
CA LYS A 105 25.61 0.27 10.02
C LYS A 105 25.23 -0.22 8.62
N ILE A 106 24.26 0.42 7.96
CA ILE A 106 23.81 0.07 6.60
C ILE A 106 24.98 0.19 5.63
N LYS A 107 25.75 1.28 5.70
CA LYS A 107 26.94 1.46 4.85
C LYS A 107 27.95 0.31 5.01
N LYS A 108 28.18 -0.16 6.24
CA LYS A 108 29.03 -1.34 6.49
C LYS A 108 28.44 -2.63 5.89
N VAL A 109 27.12 -2.79 5.94
CA VAL A 109 26.44 -3.94 5.33
C VAL A 109 26.58 -3.89 3.80
N CYS A 110 26.39 -2.74 3.17
CA CYS A 110 26.59 -2.56 1.72
C CYS A 110 28.02 -2.92 1.30
N LEU A 111 29.04 -2.47 2.05
CA LEU A 111 30.44 -2.84 1.80
C LEU A 111 30.66 -4.35 1.96
N GLN A 112 30.14 -4.97 3.01
CA GLN A 112 30.23 -6.42 3.26
C GLN A 112 29.59 -7.24 2.14
N LEU A 113 28.50 -6.76 1.56
CA LEU A 113 27.79 -7.42 0.46
C LEU A 113 28.35 -7.06 -0.93
N ASN A 114 29.43 -6.26 -1.01
CA ASN A 114 30.00 -5.76 -2.25
C ASN A 114 28.93 -5.11 -3.14
N PHE A 115 28.19 -4.14 -2.59
CA PHE A 115 27.27 -3.31 -3.38
C PHE A 115 28.10 -2.42 -4.32
N GLY A 116 27.69 -2.41 -5.59
CA GLY A 116 28.24 -1.55 -6.63
C GLY A 116 27.55 -0.19 -6.67
N ASP A 117 27.36 0.35 -7.87
CA ASP A 117 26.56 1.55 -8.07
C ASP A 117 25.13 1.28 -7.59
N ALA A 118 24.65 2.06 -6.64
CA ALA A 118 23.40 1.81 -5.96
C ALA A 118 22.39 2.95 -6.13
N VAL A 119 21.12 2.56 -6.27
CA VAL A 119 19.96 3.45 -6.09
C VAL A 119 19.48 3.32 -4.65
N LEU A 120 19.39 4.44 -3.94
CA LEU A 120 18.64 4.50 -2.71
C LEU A 120 17.16 4.71 -3.06
N TRP A 121 16.30 3.78 -2.64
CA TRP A 121 14.84 3.85 -2.83
C TRP A 121 14.15 3.88 -1.48
N SER A 122 13.51 4.98 -1.12
CA SER A 122 12.89 5.13 0.19
C SER A 122 11.39 5.32 0.11
N PHE A 123 10.65 4.50 0.86
CA PHE A 123 9.24 4.70 1.22
C PHE A 123 9.10 5.38 2.59
N PHE A 124 10.21 5.56 3.31
CA PHE A 124 10.23 6.03 4.68
C PHE A 124 10.84 7.44 4.76
N PRO A 125 10.03 8.50 5.00
CA PRO A 125 10.50 9.88 4.92
C PRO A 125 11.55 10.25 5.98
N PHE A 126 11.50 9.67 7.18
CA PHE A 126 12.35 10.06 8.31
C PHE A 126 13.84 9.84 8.10
N VAL A 127 14.25 9.11 7.06
CA VAL A 127 15.67 8.89 6.72
C VAL A 127 16.22 9.98 5.79
N ALA A 128 15.38 10.77 5.17
CA ALA A 128 15.78 11.77 4.19
C ALA A 128 16.89 12.72 4.65
N PRO A 129 16.90 13.25 5.88
CA PRO A 129 17.99 14.11 6.34
C PRO A 129 19.37 13.41 6.46
N TYR A 130 19.42 12.08 6.26
CA TYR A 130 20.62 11.27 6.53
C TYR A 130 21.05 10.39 5.37
N TRP A 131 20.26 10.27 4.31
CA TRP A 131 20.46 9.31 3.23
C TRP A 131 21.71 9.58 2.37
N HIS A 132 22.19 10.83 2.27
CA HIS A 132 23.43 11.20 1.57
C HIS A 132 24.68 10.50 2.13
N ASN A 133 24.62 9.94 3.34
CA ASN A 133 25.75 9.26 3.97
C ASN A 133 26.03 7.85 3.42
N LEU A 134 25.14 7.30 2.58
CA LEU A 134 25.26 5.93 2.08
C LEU A 134 26.13 5.81 0.82
N GLY A 135 26.35 6.92 0.10
CA GLY A 135 27.19 6.95 -1.11
C GLY A 135 26.51 6.36 -2.34
N GLN A 136 25.17 6.40 -2.37
CA GLN A 136 24.37 6.00 -3.53
C GLN A 136 24.59 6.97 -4.71
N LYS A 137 24.39 6.45 -5.93
CA LYS A 137 24.51 7.23 -7.17
C LYS A 137 23.23 8.03 -7.44
N LEU A 138 22.06 7.48 -7.05
CA LEU A 138 20.75 8.09 -7.28
C LEU A 138 19.86 7.88 -6.05
N THR A 139 19.04 8.88 -5.73
CA THR A 139 18.09 8.85 -4.61
C THR A 139 16.66 8.97 -5.10
N VAL A 140 15.84 7.96 -4.81
CA VAL A 140 14.42 7.88 -5.13
C VAL A 140 13.60 7.93 -3.85
N PHE A 141 12.63 8.82 -3.80
CA PHE A 141 11.58 8.81 -2.77
C PHE A 141 10.25 8.38 -3.39
N ASP A 142 9.62 7.36 -2.83
CA ASP A 142 8.32 6.85 -3.29
C ASP A 142 7.24 7.27 -2.29
N ALA A 143 6.52 8.35 -2.62
CA ALA A 143 5.52 8.97 -1.79
C ALA A 143 4.18 8.22 -1.95
N VAL A 144 3.83 7.42 -0.95
CA VAL A 144 2.59 6.63 -0.92
C VAL A 144 1.43 7.35 -0.26
N ASP A 145 1.75 8.31 0.63
CA ASP A 145 0.79 9.10 1.42
C ASP A 145 1.44 10.41 1.88
N ASN A 146 0.62 11.40 2.25
CA ASN A 146 1.08 12.54 3.02
C ASN A 146 1.02 12.24 4.53
N TRP A 147 2.14 11.79 5.08
CA TRP A 147 2.23 11.41 6.50
C TRP A 147 2.01 12.56 7.48
N LEU A 148 2.12 13.83 7.03
CA LEU A 148 1.79 15.00 7.85
C LEU A 148 0.31 15.08 8.20
N LEU A 149 -0.55 14.46 7.38
CA LEU A 149 -2.00 14.44 7.56
C LEU A 149 -2.47 13.19 8.34
N HIS A 150 -1.59 12.22 8.61
CA HIS A 150 -1.96 10.99 9.29
C HIS A 150 -1.90 11.19 10.81
N SER A 151 -3.00 10.88 11.52
CA SER A 151 -3.14 11.04 12.97
C SER A 151 -2.06 10.33 13.78
N SER A 152 -1.65 9.14 13.38
CA SER A 152 -0.60 8.35 14.05
C SER A 152 0.76 9.05 14.11
N TYR A 153 1.02 10.04 13.23
CA TYR A 153 2.27 10.80 13.20
C TYR A 153 2.15 12.22 13.78
N ALA A 154 1.02 12.58 14.38
CA ALA A 154 0.80 13.93 14.93
C ALA A 154 1.93 14.40 15.86
N ARG A 155 2.46 13.51 16.72
CA ARG A 155 3.60 13.79 17.61
C ARG A 155 4.95 13.92 16.88
N GLN A 156 5.03 13.53 15.62
CA GLN A 156 6.25 13.56 14.81
C GLN A 156 6.20 14.64 13.71
N LYS A 157 5.16 15.50 13.73
CA LYS A 157 4.86 16.45 12.63
C LYS A 157 6.06 17.33 12.27
N ALA A 158 6.76 17.92 13.27
CA ALA A 158 7.93 18.76 13.02
C ALA A 158 9.07 17.99 12.35
N ARG A 159 9.31 16.73 12.77
CA ARG A 159 10.34 15.86 12.15
C ARG A 159 9.97 15.46 10.74
N LEU A 160 8.67 15.18 10.50
CA LEU A 160 8.16 14.89 9.17
C LEU A 160 8.29 16.10 8.25
N GLN A 161 7.99 17.29 8.72
CA GLN A 161 8.16 18.51 7.93
C GLN A 161 9.63 18.66 7.50
N THR A 162 10.58 18.57 8.45
CA THR A 162 12.02 18.59 8.13
C THR A 162 12.40 17.49 7.13
N ALA A 163 11.83 16.29 7.26
CA ALA A 163 12.09 15.19 6.35
C ALA A 163 11.60 15.50 4.93
N TYR A 164 10.37 15.99 4.78
CA TYR A 164 9.82 16.37 3.47
C TYR A 164 10.56 17.55 2.83
N ASP A 165 11.00 18.54 3.64
CA ASP A 165 11.85 19.63 3.13
C ASP A 165 13.17 19.12 2.59
N ASN A 166 13.77 18.10 3.24
CA ASN A 166 14.98 17.44 2.74
C ASN A 166 14.68 16.62 1.46
N ILE A 167 13.55 15.90 1.40
CA ILE A 167 13.14 15.15 0.20
C ILE A 167 13.03 16.11 -0.99
N LYS A 168 12.31 17.22 -0.85
CA LYS A 168 12.14 18.23 -1.90
C LYS A 168 13.48 18.78 -2.41
N LYS A 169 14.50 18.88 -1.55
CA LYS A 169 15.82 19.44 -1.87
C LYS A 169 16.80 18.44 -2.45
N SER A 170 16.72 17.17 -2.08
CA SER A 170 17.81 16.22 -2.29
C SER A 170 17.41 14.88 -2.90
N ALA A 171 16.12 14.64 -3.18
CA ALA A 171 15.73 13.48 -3.97
C ALA A 171 15.95 13.77 -5.47
N ASP A 172 16.60 12.85 -6.17
CA ASP A 172 16.78 12.95 -7.62
C ASP A 172 15.51 12.62 -8.36
N ILE A 173 14.70 11.71 -7.79
CA ILE A 173 13.39 11.28 -8.31
C ILE A 173 12.40 11.19 -7.15
N ILE A 174 11.18 11.71 -7.36
CA ILE A 174 10.06 11.52 -6.45
C ILE A 174 8.92 10.87 -7.25
N PHE A 175 8.50 9.68 -6.84
CA PHE A 175 7.27 9.07 -7.32
C PHE A 175 6.12 9.44 -6.39
N ALA A 176 5.04 9.97 -6.92
CA ALA A 176 3.84 10.34 -6.19
C ALA A 176 2.66 9.49 -6.65
N VAL A 177 1.91 8.86 -5.72
CA VAL A 177 0.80 7.98 -6.09
C VAL A 177 -0.46 8.72 -6.54
N SER A 178 -0.58 10.02 -6.23
CA SER A 178 -1.73 10.86 -6.58
C SER A 178 -1.28 12.25 -7.05
N GLN A 179 -2.15 12.94 -7.76
CA GLN A 179 -1.92 14.34 -8.16
C GLN A 179 -1.79 15.26 -6.94
N ASN A 180 -2.55 15.03 -5.88
CA ASN A 180 -2.43 15.78 -4.64
C ASN A 180 -1.04 15.66 -4.02
N LEU A 181 -0.42 14.47 -4.08
CA LEU A 181 0.98 14.32 -3.66
C LEU A 181 1.96 14.97 -4.61
N GLN A 182 1.70 14.95 -5.92
CA GLN A 182 2.53 15.67 -6.89
C GLN A 182 2.50 17.16 -6.59
N ASN A 183 1.32 17.74 -6.34
CA ASN A 183 1.16 19.14 -5.92
C ASN A 183 1.85 19.43 -4.58
N PHE A 184 1.79 18.51 -3.61
CA PHE A 184 2.50 18.63 -2.34
C PHE A 184 4.03 18.77 -2.52
N PHE A 185 4.59 18.15 -3.53
CA PHE A 185 5.99 18.30 -3.95
C PHE A 185 6.20 19.43 -4.97
N ASP A 186 5.31 20.42 -5.02
CA ASP A 186 5.39 21.66 -5.80
C ASP A 186 5.51 21.42 -7.32
N ASN A 187 5.04 20.27 -7.81
CA ASN A 187 5.14 19.86 -9.23
C ASN A 187 6.56 20.03 -9.82
N GLN A 188 7.60 19.79 -9.02
CA GLN A 188 8.97 19.91 -9.48
C GLN A 188 9.24 18.93 -10.64
N PRO A 189 10.21 19.21 -11.54
CA PRO A 189 10.44 18.43 -12.77
C PRO A 189 10.95 17.00 -12.50
N ASN A 190 11.38 16.71 -11.25
CA ASN A 190 11.76 15.37 -10.79
C ASN A 190 10.63 14.63 -10.06
N VAL A 191 9.42 15.18 -10.03
CA VAL A 191 8.23 14.55 -9.42
C VAL A 191 7.38 13.91 -10.51
N TYR A 192 7.21 12.61 -10.42
CA TYR A 192 6.49 11.81 -11.42
C TYR A 192 5.24 11.20 -10.78
N TRP A 193 4.11 11.43 -11.41
CA TRP A 193 2.88 10.75 -11.00
C TRP A 193 2.88 9.30 -11.46
N ILE A 194 3.03 8.39 -10.51
CA ILE A 194 3.04 6.94 -10.70
C ILE A 194 2.03 6.32 -9.73
N PRO A 195 0.79 6.13 -10.16
CA PRO A 195 -0.25 5.56 -9.31
C PRO A 195 0.06 4.10 -8.87
N ASN A 196 -0.75 3.58 -7.98
CA ASN A 196 -0.67 2.19 -7.57
C ASN A 196 -0.99 1.24 -8.74
N GLY A 197 -0.86 -0.02 -8.50
CA GLY A 197 -1.13 -1.06 -9.48
C GLY A 197 -1.85 -2.26 -8.86
N VAL A 198 -2.02 -3.30 -9.68
CA VAL A 198 -2.64 -4.57 -9.29
C VAL A 198 -1.84 -5.77 -9.81
N ASP A 199 -1.84 -6.86 -9.06
CA ASP A 199 -1.35 -8.17 -9.49
C ASP A 199 -2.47 -8.89 -10.27
N LEU A 200 -2.51 -8.68 -11.59
CA LEU A 200 -3.54 -9.24 -12.47
C LEU A 200 -3.59 -10.77 -12.40
N VAL A 201 -2.43 -11.43 -12.27
CA VAL A 201 -2.37 -12.89 -12.18
C VAL A 201 -3.05 -13.36 -10.90
N HIS A 202 -2.90 -12.60 -9.81
CA HIS A 202 -3.50 -12.90 -8.53
C HIS A 202 -5.02 -12.70 -8.53
N TYR A 203 -5.51 -11.58 -9.06
CA TYR A 203 -6.95 -11.23 -9.02
C TYR A 203 -7.79 -11.86 -10.15
N ASN A 204 -7.15 -12.32 -11.24
CA ASN A 204 -7.84 -13.05 -12.33
C ASN A 204 -7.91 -14.57 -12.12
N LYS A 205 -7.42 -15.09 -11.00
CA LYS A 205 -7.56 -16.51 -10.68
C LYS A 205 -9.03 -16.88 -10.53
N SER A 206 -9.40 -18.03 -11.10
CA SER A 206 -10.69 -18.65 -10.83
C SER A 206 -10.64 -19.47 -9.54
N PHE A 207 -11.62 -19.33 -8.70
CA PHE A 207 -11.73 -20.09 -7.46
C PHE A 207 -12.95 -21.02 -7.55
N PRO A 208 -12.77 -22.35 -7.58
CA PRO A 208 -13.85 -23.30 -7.74
C PRO A 208 -14.74 -23.42 -6.49
N LEU A 209 -14.25 -22.99 -5.34
CA LEU A 209 -14.96 -23.04 -4.07
C LEU A 209 -15.14 -21.62 -3.52
N VAL A 210 -16.37 -21.30 -3.16
CA VAL A 210 -16.72 -20.08 -2.43
C VAL A 210 -16.59 -20.35 -0.94
N ASN A 211 -15.97 -19.43 -0.19
CA ASN A 211 -15.90 -19.55 1.26
C ASN A 211 -17.30 -19.52 1.87
N ARG A 212 -17.59 -20.44 2.81
CA ARG A 212 -18.91 -20.61 3.43
C ARG A 212 -19.41 -19.33 4.11
N ASP A 213 -18.50 -18.52 4.67
CA ASP A 213 -18.85 -17.28 5.38
C ASP A 213 -19.37 -16.15 4.47
N ILE A 214 -19.30 -16.32 3.14
CA ILE A 214 -19.90 -15.39 2.17
C ILE A 214 -20.90 -16.08 1.24
N ALA A 215 -20.84 -17.40 1.12
CA ALA A 215 -21.67 -18.16 0.17
C ALA A 215 -23.17 -18.05 0.48
N ASP A 216 -23.54 -17.99 1.77
CA ASP A 216 -24.92 -17.97 2.25
C ASP A 216 -25.47 -16.54 2.41
N ILE A 217 -24.68 -15.51 2.09
CA ILE A 217 -25.14 -14.12 2.16
C ILE A 217 -26.01 -13.78 0.95
N SER A 218 -27.17 -13.19 1.22
CA SER A 218 -28.14 -12.80 0.19
C SER A 218 -27.57 -11.75 -0.77
N ARG A 219 -27.92 -11.88 -2.05
CA ARG A 219 -27.52 -10.92 -3.10
C ARG A 219 -28.59 -9.85 -3.32
N PRO A 220 -28.25 -8.66 -3.86
CA PRO A 220 -26.90 -8.29 -4.27
C PRO A 220 -25.97 -7.93 -3.10
N ILE A 221 -24.65 -8.18 -3.26
CA ILE A 221 -23.63 -7.92 -2.26
C ILE A 221 -22.86 -6.64 -2.61
N ILE A 222 -22.99 -5.64 -1.75
CA ILE A 222 -22.17 -4.41 -1.76
C ILE A 222 -20.93 -4.67 -0.87
N GLY A 223 -19.75 -4.78 -1.48
CA GLY A 223 -18.56 -5.25 -0.80
C GLY A 223 -17.51 -4.17 -0.54
N TYR A 224 -16.89 -4.22 0.64
CA TYR A 224 -15.68 -3.49 0.98
C TYR A 224 -14.60 -4.47 1.45
N ILE A 225 -13.36 -4.31 0.98
CA ILE A 225 -12.21 -5.07 1.49
C ILE A 225 -11.06 -4.15 1.88
N GLY A 226 -10.47 -4.40 3.04
CA GLY A 226 -9.31 -3.71 3.57
C GLY A 226 -9.45 -3.31 5.03
N VAL A 227 -8.39 -2.74 5.59
CA VAL A 227 -8.39 -2.24 6.97
C VAL A 227 -9.39 -1.08 7.10
N MET A 228 -10.30 -1.21 8.05
CA MET A 228 -11.26 -0.17 8.42
C MET A 228 -10.67 0.68 9.53
N GLN A 229 -10.25 1.89 9.16
CA GLN A 229 -9.62 2.89 10.04
C GLN A 229 -10.30 4.24 9.87
N GLU A 230 -9.83 5.30 10.53
CA GLU A 230 -10.45 6.63 10.59
C GLU A 230 -10.90 7.23 9.24
N ARG A 231 -10.26 6.81 8.14
CA ARG A 231 -10.61 7.27 6.78
C ARG A 231 -11.87 6.63 6.22
N VAL A 232 -12.32 5.50 6.76
CA VAL A 232 -13.58 4.86 6.32
C VAL A 232 -14.75 5.61 6.95
N ASP A 233 -15.72 5.99 6.14
CA ASP A 233 -16.90 6.70 6.58
C ASP A 233 -17.98 5.72 7.02
N PHE A 234 -18.05 5.45 8.32
CA PHE A 234 -19.02 4.54 8.91
C PHE A 234 -20.45 5.10 8.90
N GLU A 235 -20.62 6.42 8.85
CA GLU A 235 -21.94 7.02 8.71
C GLU A 235 -22.51 6.81 7.30
N LEU A 236 -21.67 6.91 6.27
CA LEU A 236 -22.04 6.54 4.91
C LEU A 236 -22.40 5.06 4.82
N LEU A 237 -21.62 4.18 5.46
CA LEU A 237 -21.93 2.74 5.49
C LEU A 237 -23.29 2.49 6.15
N ARG A 238 -23.58 3.16 7.26
CA ARG A 238 -24.90 3.07 7.93
C ARG A 238 -26.01 3.56 7.01
N TYR A 239 -25.84 4.74 6.44
CA TYR A 239 -26.83 5.33 5.54
C TYR A 239 -27.19 4.39 4.39
N LEU A 240 -26.18 3.79 3.74
CA LEU A 240 -26.39 2.85 2.64
C LEU A 240 -27.09 1.57 3.11
N ALA A 241 -26.74 1.01 4.26
CA ALA A 241 -27.34 -0.20 4.78
C ALA A 241 -28.83 0.01 5.15
N GLU A 242 -29.16 1.15 5.77
CA GLU A 242 -30.52 1.51 6.13
C GLU A 242 -31.42 1.80 4.90
N LYS A 243 -30.83 2.41 3.86
CA LYS A 243 -31.54 2.71 2.59
C LYS A 243 -31.77 1.48 1.72
N ASN A 244 -30.93 0.45 1.86
CA ASN A 244 -30.95 -0.74 1.02
C ASN A 244 -31.11 -2.03 1.86
N PRO A 245 -32.22 -2.21 2.59
CA PRO A 245 -32.43 -3.41 3.43
C PRO A 245 -32.53 -4.71 2.63
N ASP A 246 -32.80 -4.62 1.33
CA ASP A 246 -32.88 -5.72 0.36
C ASP A 246 -31.47 -6.14 -0.17
N LYS A 247 -30.41 -5.46 0.18
CA LYS A 247 -29.03 -5.72 -0.25
C LYS A 247 -28.15 -6.03 0.95
N SER A 248 -27.16 -6.88 0.76
CA SER A 248 -26.19 -7.22 1.80
C SER A 248 -24.94 -6.36 1.70
N MET A 249 -24.56 -5.74 2.80
CA MET A 249 -23.28 -5.03 2.93
C MET A 249 -22.24 -5.95 3.56
N VAL A 250 -21.19 -6.30 2.83
CA VAL A 250 -20.14 -7.21 3.26
C VAL A 250 -18.83 -6.47 3.46
N LEU A 251 -18.36 -6.46 4.71
CA LEU A 251 -17.18 -5.71 5.16
C LEU A 251 -16.07 -6.69 5.55
N VAL A 252 -15.04 -6.79 4.69
CA VAL A 252 -13.92 -7.72 4.85
C VAL A 252 -12.69 -6.97 5.31
N GLY A 253 -12.13 -7.36 6.44
CA GLY A 253 -10.91 -6.79 7.01
C GLY A 253 -11.02 -6.46 8.50
N PRO A 254 -9.90 -6.12 9.15
CA PRO A 254 -9.89 -5.73 10.54
C PRO A 254 -10.43 -4.31 10.71
N VAL A 255 -11.12 -4.08 11.82
CA VAL A 255 -11.57 -2.76 12.27
C VAL A 255 -10.63 -2.28 13.36
N TRP A 256 -10.18 -1.03 13.29
CA TRP A 256 -9.38 -0.43 14.35
C TRP A 256 -10.24 -0.15 15.59
N SER A 257 -9.65 -0.31 16.76
CA SER A 257 -10.34 -0.20 18.05
C SER A 257 -11.05 1.14 18.27
N GLU A 258 -10.58 2.20 17.64
CA GLU A 258 -11.22 3.52 17.70
C GLU A 258 -12.60 3.55 17.04
N LEU A 259 -12.91 2.55 16.20
CA LEU A 259 -14.18 2.39 15.47
C LEU A 259 -15.07 1.29 16.05
N ASP A 260 -14.71 0.68 17.18
CA ASP A 260 -15.48 -0.43 17.78
C ASP A 260 -16.94 -0.05 18.05
N GLN A 261 -17.23 1.17 18.53
CA GLN A 261 -18.60 1.62 18.78
C GLN A 261 -19.39 1.78 17.48
N ALA A 262 -18.78 2.31 16.43
CA ALA A 262 -19.40 2.44 15.11
C ALA A 262 -19.66 1.07 14.49
N LYS A 263 -18.72 0.13 14.63
CA LYS A 263 -18.89 -1.28 14.23
C LYS A 263 -20.06 -1.92 14.95
N LEU A 264 -20.11 -1.89 16.28
CA LEU A 264 -21.22 -2.45 17.08
C LEU A 264 -22.58 -1.87 16.70
N SER A 265 -22.62 -0.62 16.27
CA SER A 265 -23.84 0.01 15.80
C SER A 265 -24.29 -0.52 14.42
N LEU A 266 -23.36 -0.78 13.50
CA LEU A 266 -23.63 -1.36 12.19
C LEU A 266 -24.03 -2.84 12.30
N GLU A 267 -23.45 -3.60 13.22
CA GLU A 267 -23.77 -5.02 13.46
C GLU A 267 -25.21 -5.27 13.91
N LYS A 268 -25.93 -4.21 14.34
CA LYS A 268 -27.38 -4.31 14.65
C LYS A 268 -28.26 -4.38 13.41
N LEU A 269 -27.74 -4.01 12.25
CA LEU A 269 -28.45 -4.09 10.97
C LEU A 269 -28.30 -5.49 10.39
N SER A 270 -29.41 -6.18 10.14
CA SER A 270 -29.44 -7.59 9.71
C SER A 270 -28.79 -7.84 8.35
N ASN A 271 -28.65 -6.78 7.54
CA ASN A 271 -28.05 -6.83 6.21
C ASN A 271 -26.55 -6.38 6.20
N VAL A 272 -25.90 -6.22 7.37
CA VAL A 272 -24.47 -5.86 7.46
C VAL A 272 -23.68 -7.03 8.03
N HIS A 273 -22.64 -7.45 7.30
CA HIS A 273 -21.82 -8.62 7.62
C HIS A 273 -20.34 -8.25 7.73
N PHE A 274 -19.75 -8.39 8.92
CA PHE A 274 -18.31 -8.22 9.14
C PHE A 274 -17.62 -9.58 9.10
N LEU A 275 -16.79 -9.83 8.08
CA LEU A 275 -16.12 -11.13 7.90
C LEU A 275 -14.71 -11.16 8.50
N GLY A 276 -14.25 -10.08 9.14
CA GLY A 276 -12.94 -10.01 9.77
C GLY A 276 -11.76 -10.07 8.80
N TYR A 277 -10.56 -10.30 9.33
CA TYR A 277 -9.33 -10.35 8.55
C TYR A 277 -9.34 -11.53 7.56
N LYS A 278 -8.94 -11.24 6.34
CA LYS A 278 -8.61 -12.23 5.31
C LYS A 278 -7.24 -11.93 4.76
N SER A 279 -6.48 -12.98 4.46
CA SER A 279 -5.15 -12.85 3.89
C SER A 279 -5.21 -12.30 2.45
N TYR A 280 -4.09 -11.77 1.98
CA TYR A 280 -3.95 -11.35 0.59
C TYR A 280 -4.29 -12.50 -0.39
N ALA A 281 -3.90 -13.73 -0.05
CA ALA A 281 -4.18 -14.90 -0.88
C ALA A 281 -5.70 -15.18 -1.03
N GLU A 282 -6.49 -14.85 -0.02
CA GLU A 282 -7.94 -15.07 -0.01
C GLU A 282 -8.73 -13.89 -0.62
N ALA A 283 -8.17 -12.68 -0.62
CA ALA A 283 -8.86 -11.47 -1.04
C ALA A 283 -9.62 -11.60 -2.38
N PRO A 284 -9.06 -12.20 -3.45
CA PRO A 284 -9.77 -12.35 -4.72
C PRO A 284 -11.05 -13.19 -4.61
N MET A 285 -11.07 -14.21 -3.74
CA MET A 285 -12.26 -15.07 -3.56
C MET A 285 -13.44 -14.27 -3.02
N TYR A 286 -13.20 -13.34 -2.09
CA TYR A 286 -14.23 -12.45 -1.54
C TYR A 286 -14.66 -11.40 -2.55
N ILE A 287 -13.71 -10.72 -3.21
CA ILE A 287 -14.04 -9.70 -4.21
C ILE A 287 -14.87 -10.27 -5.35
N GLN A 288 -14.59 -11.49 -5.79
CA GLN A 288 -15.35 -12.14 -6.86
C GLN A 288 -16.82 -12.42 -6.46
N GLN A 289 -17.13 -12.50 -5.17
CA GLN A 289 -18.52 -12.64 -4.70
C GLN A 289 -19.26 -11.31 -4.59
N PHE A 290 -18.59 -10.18 -4.58
CA PHE A 290 -19.26 -8.88 -4.60
C PHE A 290 -20.00 -8.68 -5.93
N ASP A 291 -21.17 -8.06 -5.88
CA ASP A 291 -21.86 -7.55 -7.06
C ASP A 291 -21.39 -6.13 -7.38
N LEU A 292 -20.95 -5.39 -6.34
CA LEU A 292 -20.39 -4.05 -6.46
C LEU A 292 -19.36 -3.82 -5.35
N GLY A 293 -18.23 -3.19 -5.68
CA GLY A 293 -17.22 -2.74 -4.71
C GLY A 293 -17.41 -1.27 -4.32
N ILE A 294 -17.23 -0.93 -3.04
CA ILE A 294 -17.32 0.44 -2.57
C ILE A 294 -16.00 0.96 -1.99
N VAL A 295 -15.78 2.29 -2.14
CA VAL A 295 -14.70 3.02 -1.50
C VAL A 295 -15.30 4.19 -0.71
N PRO A 296 -15.89 3.93 0.47
CA PRO A 296 -16.57 4.90 1.29
C PRO A 296 -15.58 5.63 2.17
N HIS A 297 -14.66 6.39 1.57
CA HIS A 297 -13.66 7.13 2.31
C HIS A 297 -14.14 8.56 2.59
N LYS A 298 -13.76 9.11 3.75
CA LYS A 298 -13.98 10.52 4.05
C LYS A 298 -13.22 11.38 3.05
N THR A 299 -13.82 12.45 2.58
CA THR A 299 -13.30 13.31 1.51
C THR A 299 -12.25 14.33 1.97
N SER A 300 -11.94 14.35 3.27
CA SER A 300 -11.04 15.33 3.91
C SER A 300 -9.82 14.67 4.56
N GLY A 301 -8.81 15.47 4.88
CA GLY A 301 -7.63 15.04 5.62
C GLY A 301 -6.71 14.12 4.81
N HIS A 302 -6.27 13.03 5.44
CA HIS A 302 -5.33 12.06 4.87
C HIS A 302 -5.86 11.38 3.58
N SER A 303 -7.18 11.14 3.49
CA SER A 303 -7.79 10.43 2.34
C SER A 303 -7.54 11.12 1.00
N ALA A 304 -7.48 12.45 0.99
CA ALA A 304 -7.29 13.23 -0.25
C ALA A 304 -5.91 12.99 -0.92
N SER A 305 -4.91 12.49 -0.20
CA SER A 305 -3.57 12.23 -0.72
C SER A 305 -3.30 10.76 -1.06
N THR A 306 -4.30 9.88 -0.83
CA THR A 306 -4.15 8.44 -1.06
C THR A 306 -4.41 8.05 -2.53
N ASN A 307 -4.17 6.79 -2.84
CA ASN A 307 -4.58 6.14 -4.10
C ASN A 307 -4.95 4.69 -3.75
N PRO A 308 -6.24 4.41 -3.49
CA PRO A 308 -6.66 3.14 -2.90
C PRO A 308 -6.48 1.96 -3.85
N MET A 309 -5.63 1.00 -3.47
CA MET A 309 -5.31 -0.20 -4.25
C MET A 309 -6.55 -1.05 -4.54
N LYS A 310 -7.54 -1.08 -3.62
CA LYS A 310 -8.77 -1.88 -3.77
C LYS A 310 -9.56 -1.56 -5.04
N VAL A 311 -9.49 -0.34 -5.56
CA VAL A 311 -10.15 0.01 -6.83
C VAL A 311 -9.57 -0.80 -7.98
N TYR A 312 -8.26 -0.89 -8.07
CA TYR A 312 -7.57 -1.70 -9.09
C TYR A 312 -7.91 -3.18 -8.95
N GLU A 313 -8.03 -3.67 -7.70
CA GLU A 313 -8.37 -5.05 -7.35
C GLU A 313 -9.81 -5.37 -7.76
N TYR A 314 -10.77 -4.47 -7.47
CA TYR A 314 -12.16 -4.60 -7.90
C TYR A 314 -12.26 -4.63 -9.43
N LEU A 315 -11.62 -3.67 -10.11
CA LEU A 315 -11.62 -3.61 -11.58
C LEU A 315 -10.97 -4.84 -12.21
N ALA A 316 -9.89 -5.39 -11.62
CA ALA A 316 -9.27 -6.62 -12.07
C ALA A 316 -10.23 -7.83 -11.96
N CYS A 317 -11.05 -7.88 -10.90
CA CYS A 317 -12.13 -8.85 -10.77
C CYS A 317 -13.37 -8.51 -11.62
N GLY A 318 -13.33 -7.44 -12.41
CA GLY A 318 -14.43 -6.98 -13.28
C GLY A 318 -15.60 -6.35 -12.53
N LYS A 319 -15.45 -5.95 -11.25
CA LYS A 319 -16.55 -5.42 -10.44
C LYS A 319 -16.79 -3.94 -10.70
N PRO A 320 -18.07 -3.49 -10.77
CA PRO A 320 -18.38 -2.07 -10.73
C PRO A 320 -17.95 -1.46 -9.40
N VAL A 321 -17.60 -0.18 -9.43
CA VAL A 321 -17.06 0.53 -8.25
C VAL A 321 -17.77 1.85 -8.06
N VAL A 322 -18.19 2.12 -6.82
CA VAL A 322 -18.64 3.44 -6.38
C VAL A 322 -17.68 3.97 -5.30
N SER A 323 -17.21 5.19 -5.47
CA SER A 323 -16.27 5.85 -4.56
C SER A 323 -16.77 7.22 -4.16
N THR A 324 -16.37 7.70 -2.99
CA THR A 324 -16.43 9.12 -2.65
C THR A 324 -15.40 9.91 -3.45
N GLU A 325 -15.57 11.22 -3.56
CA GLU A 325 -14.62 12.14 -4.22
C GLU A 325 -13.24 12.19 -3.54
N ASN A 326 -12.28 12.78 -4.24
CA ASN A 326 -10.97 13.21 -3.71
C ASN A 326 -10.11 12.10 -3.07
N VAL A 327 -10.13 10.92 -3.64
CA VAL A 327 -9.32 9.79 -3.15
C VAL A 327 -8.24 9.35 -4.15
N GLY A 328 -7.75 10.30 -4.98
CA GLY A 328 -6.68 10.05 -5.95
C GLY A 328 -7.08 9.07 -7.06
N LEU A 329 -8.32 9.15 -7.51
CA LEU A 329 -8.91 8.29 -8.55
C LEU A 329 -9.29 9.04 -9.82
N ASP A 330 -8.70 10.21 -10.06
CA ASP A 330 -9.04 11.11 -11.16
C ASP A 330 -8.97 10.42 -12.56
N ASN A 331 -8.11 9.41 -12.69
CA ASN A 331 -7.94 8.63 -13.94
C ASN A 331 -8.98 7.54 -14.16
N PHE A 332 -9.90 7.33 -13.25
CA PHE A 332 -10.82 6.21 -13.28
C PHE A 332 -12.24 6.61 -13.63
N SER A 333 -12.52 7.91 -13.91
CA SER A 333 -13.86 8.43 -14.18
C SER A 333 -14.62 7.70 -15.29
N GLU A 334 -13.90 7.04 -16.21
CA GLU A 334 -14.51 6.26 -17.30
C GLU A 334 -15.01 4.88 -16.84
N VAL A 335 -14.52 4.36 -15.70
CA VAL A 335 -14.76 2.97 -15.28
C VAL A 335 -15.25 2.81 -13.86
N ILE A 336 -15.32 3.92 -13.10
CA ILE A 336 -15.90 3.97 -11.74
C ILE A 336 -16.92 5.09 -11.65
N ALA A 337 -17.86 4.96 -10.72
CA ALA A 337 -18.75 6.04 -10.35
C ALA A 337 -18.23 6.78 -9.13
N VAL A 338 -18.24 8.11 -9.16
CA VAL A 338 -17.75 8.99 -8.07
C VAL A 338 -18.91 9.81 -7.54
N ALA A 339 -19.23 9.64 -6.27
CA ALA A 339 -20.36 10.26 -5.59
C ALA A 339 -19.96 11.57 -4.90
N LYS A 340 -20.82 12.56 -4.98
CA LYS A 340 -20.64 13.90 -4.38
C LYS A 340 -21.09 13.95 -2.91
N ASP A 341 -22.12 13.19 -2.58
CA ASP A 341 -22.72 13.09 -1.26
C ASP A 341 -23.33 11.69 -1.03
N TYR A 342 -23.95 11.46 0.13
CA TYR A 342 -24.53 10.16 0.49
C TYR A 342 -25.70 9.76 -0.39
N GLU A 343 -26.55 10.72 -0.78
CA GLU A 343 -27.71 10.46 -1.64
C GLU A 343 -27.26 10.08 -3.05
N ASP A 344 -26.26 10.78 -3.58
CA ASP A 344 -25.66 10.47 -4.87
C ASP A 344 -24.93 9.12 -4.83
N PHE A 345 -24.27 8.80 -3.71
CA PHE A 345 -23.64 7.49 -3.53
C PHE A 345 -24.66 6.35 -3.60
N ASP A 346 -25.78 6.48 -2.92
CA ASP A 346 -26.86 5.49 -2.96
C ASP A 346 -27.44 5.35 -4.37
N LYS A 347 -27.73 6.46 -5.05
CA LYS A 347 -28.21 6.46 -6.45
C LYS A 347 -27.23 5.75 -7.39
N LEU A 348 -25.92 6.04 -7.24
CA LEU A 348 -24.89 5.42 -8.05
C LEU A 348 -24.71 3.92 -7.75
N VAL A 349 -24.84 3.49 -6.49
CA VAL A 349 -24.83 2.07 -6.12
C VAL A 349 -25.97 1.34 -6.83
N ASN A 350 -27.18 1.86 -6.74
CA ASN A 350 -28.35 1.25 -7.39
C ASN A 350 -28.23 1.23 -8.91
N LYS A 351 -27.74 2.33 -9.50
CA LYS A 351 -27.49 2.43 -10.93
C LYS A 351 -26.44 1.42 -11.41
N GLN A 352 -25.29 1.34 -10.72
CA GLN A 352 -24.21 0.43 -11.10
C GLN A 352 -24.60 -1.04 -10.97
N LEU A 353 -25.47 -1.39 -10.01
CA LEU A 353 -26.00 -2.74 -9.87
C LEU A 353 -27.02 -3.11 -10.97
N SER A 354 -27.83 -2.13 -11.45
CA SER A 354 -28.82 -2.38 -12.50
C SER A 354 -28.22 -2.42 -13.89
N ASP A 355 -27.19 -1.62 -14.14
CA ASP A 355 -26.63 -1.38 -15.48
C ASP A 355 -25.43 -2.30 -15.79
N ASP A 356 -24.95 -3.09 -14.81
CA ASP A 356 -23.76 -3.94 -14.99
C ASP A 356 -24.06 -5.17 -15.86
N ASP A 357 -23.22 -5.38 -16.85
CA ASP A 357 -23.29 -6.51 -17.77
C ASP A 357 -21.89 -7.08 -18.09
N ALA A 358 -21.86 -8.06 -19.00
CA ALA A 358 -20.62 -8.73 -19.40
C ALA A 358 -19.65 -7.78 -20.14
N ASP A 359 -20.16 -6.85 -20.94
CA ASP A 359 -19.33 -5.91 -21.72
C ASP A 359 -18.68 -4.90 -20.80
N HIS A 360 -19.40 -4.34 -19.83
CA HIS A 360 -18.86 -3.47 -18.81
C HIS A 360 -17.81 -4.17 -17.96
N ARG A 361 -18.00 -5.45 -17.63
CA ARG A 361 -17.00 -6.25 -16.91
C ARG A 361 -15.70 -6.38 -17.68
N VAL A 362 -15.78 -6.73 -18.96
CA VAL A 362 -14.62 -6.85 -19.86
C VAL A 362 -13.93 -5.49 -19.98
N ALA A 363 -14.67 -4.40 -20.18
CA ALA A 363 -14.12 -3.06 -20.29
C ALA A 363 -13.30 -2.65 -19.04
N ARG A 364 -13.80 -2.93 -17.82
CA ARG A 364 -13.06 -2.68 -16.57
C ARG A 364 -11.77 -3.49 -16.48
N GLN A 365 -11.82 -4.78 -16.83
CA GLN A 365 -10.65 -5.66 -16.82
C GLN A 365 -9.60 -5.20 -17.86
N GLU A 366 -10.00 -4.79 -19.05
CA GLU A 366 -9.08 -4.25 -20.05
C GLU A 366 -8.46 -2.93 -19.59
N PHE A 367 -9.27 -2.02 -19.06
CA PHE A 367 -8.81 -0.73 -18.57
C PHE A 367 -7.71 -0.86 -17.51
N VAL A 368 -7.86 -1.78 -16.56
CA VAL A 368 -6.92 -1.91 -15.44
C VAL A 368 -5.59 -2.57 -15.81
N LYS A 369 -5.49 -3.23 -16.98
CA LYS A 369 -4.25 -3.91 -17.44
C LYS A 369 -3.05 -2.97 -17.52
N LYS A 370 -3.26 -1.71 -17.93
CA LYS A 370 -2.19 -0.69 -17.99
C LYS A 370 -1.58 -0.38 -16.62
N TYR A 371 -2.32 -0.64 -15.53
CA TYR A 371 -1.91 -0.47 -14.14
C TYR A 371 -1.42 -1.77 -13.47
N SER A 372 -1.06 -2.81 -14.24
CA SER A 372 -0.39 -3.96 -13.63
C SER A 372 0.89 -3.52 -12.91
N TRP A 373 1.22 -4.13 -11.77
CA TRP A 373 2.49 -3.84 -11.08
C TRP A 373 3.71 -4.03 -12.00
N PHE A 374 3.62 -4.95 -12.96
CA PHE A 374 4.65 -5.13 -13.97
C PHE A 374 4.87 -3.84 -14.79
N ASN A 375 3.80 -3.24 -15.31
CA ASN A 375 3.87 -2.01 -16.11
C ASN A 375 4.24 -0.78 -15.24
N THR A 376 3.68 -0.69 -14.03
CA THR A 376 3.98 0.39 -13.09
C THR A 376 5.47 0.41 -12.73
N VAL A 377 6.05 -0.72 -12.34
CA VAL A 377 7.47 -0.81 -11.98
C VAL A 377 8.37 -0.67 -13.21
N LYS A 378 7.94 -1.17 -14.39
CA LYS A 378 8.67 -0.89 -15.65
C LYS A 378 8.80 0.61 -15.89
N LYS A 379 7.71 1.36 -15.81
CA LYS A 379 7.72 2.83 -15.96
C LYS A 379 8.63 3.52 -14.95
N MET A 380 8.64 3.06 -13.69
CA MET A 380 9.56 3.58 -12.67
C MET A 380 11.02 3.31 -13.02
N LEU A 381 11.34 2.10 -13.48
CA LEU A 381 12.70 1.74 -13.89
C LEU A 381 13.15 2.52 -15.13
N ASP A 382 12.29 2.72 -16.12
CA ASP A 382 12.62 3.51 -17.31
C ASP A 382 13.04 4.95 -16.90
N ILE A 383 12.34 5.56 -15.93
CA ILE A 383 12.70 6.88 -15.38
C ILE A 383 14.04 6.85 -14.63
N ILE A 384 14.25 5.82 -13.79
CA ILE A 384 15.49 5.65 -13.02
C ILE A 384 16.67 5.48 -13.97
N ILE A 385 16.56 4.60 -14.98
CA ILE A 385 17.62 4.30 -15.94
C ILE A 385 18.04 5.56 -16.70
N THR A 386 17.07 6.35 -17.17
CA THR A 386 17.36 7.61 -17.89
C THR A 386 18.17 8.60 -17.06
N LYS A 387 18.05 8.54 -15.72
CA LYS A 387 18.80 9.43 -14.80
C LYS A 387 20.07 8.78 -14.24
N PHE A 388 20.20 7.46 -14.36
CA PHE A 388 21.32 6.71 -13.81
C PHE A 388 22.54 6.73 -14.74
N ASP A 389 22.32 6.80 -16.06
CA ASP A 389 23.35 6.97 -17.08
C ASP A 389 23.88 8.40 -17.11
#